data_ee9c85e8668a0ad8cf146ce7df6ab54a
#
_entry.id   ee9c85e8668a0ad8cf146ce7df6ab54a
#
_cell.length_a   1.000
_cell.length_b   1.000
_cell.length_c   1.000
_cell.angle_alpha   90.00
_cell.angle_beta   90.00
_cell.angle_gamma   90.00
#
_symmetry.space_group_name_H-M   'P 1'
#
loop_
_entity.id
_entity.type
_entity.pdbx_description
1 polymer ?
#
loop_
_entity_poly.entity_id
_entity_poly.type
_entity_poly.pdbx_seq_one_letter_code
_entity_poly.pdbx_strand_id
1 'polypeptide(L)'
;MQEMINKGVKNMQGQEIVALINSKGAFILEDSKANAELIAYVDCKTDELFETSAKIEWEVSDKISLEDIKRFKIYHLKVEDLGKNTFLLIDILQKDVKNTLLENILKKCEQNASVTVEEPNLGKFLLDKTTKSLYSKLKWLNEKQEIDVYLNINEDNRIDTLKKVGIFFGILEKIFKDKKGYDKKLKTYAVEHLVELATELRKNSKSLFKFLKVWKWYFRAKIKLISLFVENNGDVIATFDDRKLFLGHKIIVKLNVNTNQIISATVQDFNIDDYRKIENKKN
;
A
#
# COMPACT_ATOMS: atom_id res chain seq x y z
N MET A 1 -35.61 27.40 23.82
CA MET A 1 -34.54 27.32 22.81
C MET A 1 -33.29 26.63 23.39
N GLN A 2 -33.50 25.51 24.13
CA GLN A 2 -32.43 24.75 24.82
C GLN A 2 -32.60 23.23 24.69
N GLU A 3 -33.42 22.77 23.70
CA GLU A 3 -33.71 21.34 23.52
C GLU A 3 -33.16 20.73 22.22
N MET A 4 -32.24 21.40 21.54
CA MET A 4 -31.69 20.92 20.24
C MET A 4 -30.20 20.57 20.25
N ILE A 5 -29.54 20.42 21.39
CA ILE A 5 -28.07 20.13 21.44
C ILE A 5 -27.75 18.70 21.92
N ASN A 6 -28.75 17.86 22.19
CA ASN A 6 -28.51 16.49 22.69
C ASN A 6 -28.88 15.41 21.66
N LYS A 7 -28.56 15.59 20.37
CA LYS A 7 -28.61 14.48 19.40
C LYS A 7 -27.19 14.13 18.98
N GLY A 8 -26.68 13.02 19.53
CA GLY A 8 -25.72 12.22 18.81
C GLY A 8 -24.35 11.99 19.40
N VAL A 9 -24.20 11.88 20.72
CA VAL A 9 -23.12 11.00 21.22
C VAL A 9 -23.75 9.61 21.36
N LYS A 10 -23.87 8.88 20.25
CA LYS A 10 -24.01 7.43 20.30
C LYS A 10 -22.78 6.94 21.06
N ASN A 11 -22.97 6.32 22.23
CA ASN A 11 -21.94 5.52 22.87
C ASN A 11 -21.46 4.50 21.82
N MET A 12 -20.34 4.77 21.17
CA MET A 12 -19.67 3.83 20.29
C MET A 12 -19.13 2.71 21.19
N GLN A 13 -19.97 1.72 21.48
CA GLN A 13 -19.51 0.47 22.06
C GLN A 13 -18.75 -0.27 20.97
N GLY A 14 -17.44 0.04 20.86
CA GLY A 14 -16.57 -0.66 19.95
C GLY A 14 -16.45 -2.12 20.36
N GLN A 15 -16.57 -3.01 19.41
CA GLN A 15 -16.27 -4.43 19.53
C GLN A 15 -14.76 -4.62 19.48
N GLU A 16 -14.25 -5.61 20.21
CA GLU A 16 -12.85 -6.00 20.13
C GLU A 16 -12.72 -7.30 19.32
N ILE A 17 -11.79 -7.32 18.38
CA ILE A 17 -11.48 -8.49 17.58
C ILE A 17 -9.97 -8.72 17.54
N VAL A 18 -9.55 -9.99 17.47
CA VAL A 18 -8.19 -10.35 17.08
C VAL A 18 -8.22 -10.75 15.62
N ALA A 19 -7.51 -10.05 14.76
CA ALA A 19 -7.63 -10.17 13.31
C ALA A 19 -6.31 -10.47 12.62
N LEU A 20 -6.34 -11.38 11.64
CA LEU A 20 -5.23 -11.70 10.75
C LEU A 20 -5.38 -10.93 9.44
N ILE A 21 -4.44 -10.03 9.18
CA ILE A 21 -4.41 -9.21 7.97
C ILE A 21 -3.96 -10.04 6.77
N ASN A 22 -4.57 -9.79 5.62
CA ASN A 22 -4.20 -10.49 4.40
C ASN A 22 -2.84 -10.04 3.83
N SER A 23 -2.47 -10.66 2.72
CA SER A 23 -1.21 -10.44 2.01
C SER A 23 -1.02 -9.05 1.42
N LYS A 24 -2.11 -8.27 1.21
CA LYS A 24 -2.04 -6.89 0.70
C LYS A 24 -1.64 -5.89 1.78
N GLY A 25 -1.95 -6.20 3.06
CA GLY A 25 -1.80 -5.23 4.14
C GLY A 25 -2.78 -4.06 4.00
N ALA A 26 -2.42 -2.91 4.55
CA ALA A 26 -3.20 -1.68 4.42
C ALA A 26 -2.98 -1.00 3.07
N PHE A 27 -4.06 -0.49 2.48
CA PHE A 27 -4.01 0.32 1.27
C PHE A 27 -5.12 1.40 1.28
N ILE A 28 -4.94 2.45 0.51
CA ILE A 28 -5.91 3.54 0.41
C ILE A 28 -6.88 3.25 -0.73
N LEU A 29 -8.18 3.46 -0.46
CA LEU A 29 -9.25 3.33 -1.47
C LEU A 29 -9.53 4.66 -2.17
N GLU A 30 -9.91 5.67 -1.41
CA GLU A 30 -10.27 7.01 -1.89
C GLU A 30 -10.16 8.04 -0.74
N ASP A 31 -9.82 9.29 -1.02
CA ASP A 31 -9.94 10.47 -0.16
C ASP A 31 -9.50 10.29 1.32
N SER A 32 -8.28 9.81 1.55
CA SER A 32 -7.73 9.54 2.90
C SER A 32 -8.31 8.33 3.64
N LYS A 33 -9.23 7.58 3.06
CA LYS A 33 -9.73 6.34 3.65
C LYS A 33 -8.82 5.18 3.31
N ALA A 34 -8.29 4.54 4.33
CA ALA A 34 -7.53 3.31 4.23
C ALA A 34 -8.42 2.10 4.49
N ASN A 35 -8.04 0.98 3.93
CA ASN A 35 -8.61 -0.30 4.30
C ASN A 35 -7.55 -1.40 4.36
N ALA A 36 -7.91 -2.50 5.02
CA ALA A 36 -7.21 -3.76 4.95
C ALA A 36 -8.23 -4.91 4.94
N GLU A 37 -7.95 -5.94 4.15
CA GLU A 37 -8.76 -7.15 4.15
C GLU A 37 -8.26 -8.12 5.23
N LEU A 38 -9.18 -8.79 5.89
CA LEU A 38 -8.92 -9.82 6.89
C LEU A 38 -9.01 -11.20 6.25
N ILE A 39 -8.10 -12.10 6.60
CA ILE A 39 -8.20 -13.53 6.26
C ILE A 39 -9.18 -14.21 7.21
N ALA A 40 -9.07 -13.87 8.50
CA ALA A 40 -9.89 -14.38 9.57
C ALA A 40 -9.83 -13.43 10.76
N TYR A 41 -10.82 -13.53 11.64
CA TYR A 41 -10.80 -12.82 12.92
C TYR A 41 -11.48 -13.65 14.01
N VAL A 42 -11.12 -13.36 15.25
CA VAL A 42 -11.76 -13.91 16.46
C VAL A 42 -12.46 -12.75 17.16
N ASP A 43 -13.74 -12.92 17.46
CA ASP A 43 -14.49 -11.99 18.31
C ASP A 43 -14.06 -12.20 19.77
N CYS A 44 -13.51 -11.17 20.41
CA CYS A 44 -12.98 -11.27 21.77
C CYS A 44 -14.07 -11.49 22.83
N LYS A 45 -15.35 -11.19 22.53
CA LYS A 45 -16.46 -11.37 23.45
C LYS A 45 -17.01 -12.78 23.43
N THR A 46 -17.11 -13.40 22.24
CA THR A 46 -17.68 -14.75 22.06
C THR A 46 -16.62 -15.84 21.93
N ASP A 47 -15.35 -15.45 21.72
CA ASP A 47 -14.23 -16.31 21.38
C ASP A 47 -14.46 -17.13 20.09
N GLU A 48 -15.36 -16.65 19.23
CA GLU A 48 -15.74 -17.29 17.99
C GLU A 48 -14.80 -16.89 16.85
N LEU A 49 -14.32 -17.90 16.10
CA LEU A 49 -13.46 -17.71 14.92
C LEU A 49 -14.32 -17.57 13.67
N PHE A 50 -14.06 -16.52 12.92
CA PHE A 50 -14.66 -16.26 11.61
C PHE A 50 -13.59 -16.36 10.51
N GLU A 51 -13.63 -17.45 9.74
CA GLU A 51 -12.82 -17.66 8.53
C GLU A 51 -13.55 -17.10 7.30
N THR A 52 -13.82 -15.81 7.29
CA THR A 52 -14.53 -15.13 6.21
C THR A 52 -13.78 -13.88 5.79
N SER A 53 -13.84 -13.55 4.49
CA SER A 53 -13.30 -12.30 4.00
C SER A 53 -14.07 -11.14 4.60
N ALA A 54 -13.41 -10.39 5.47
CA ALA A 54 -13.94 -9.17 6.06
C ALA A 54 -13.00 -8.00 5.72
N LYS A 55 -13.47 -6.77 5.94
CA LYS A 55 -12.67 -5.56 5.72
C LYS A 55 -12.67 -4.70 6.95
N ILE A 56 -11.54 -4.06 7.22
CA ILE A 56 -11.45 -2.94 8.14
C ILE A 56 -11.18 -1.67 7.34
N GLU A 57 -11.88 -0.60 7.66
CA GLU A 57 -11.74 0.71 7.01
C GLU A 57 -11.46 1.77 8.06
N TRP A 58 -10.64 2.78 7.76
CA TRP A 58 -10.39 3.91 8.66
C TRP A 58 -9.95 5.15 7.91
N GLU A 59 -10.03 6.30 8.56
CA GLU A 59 -9.40 7.53 8.08
C GLU A 59 -7.94 7.57 8.50
N VAL A 60 -7.05 7.76 7.53
CA VAL A 60 -5.61 7.89 7.81
C VAL A 60 -5.39 9.16 8.63
N SER A 61 -4.76 9.02 9.77
CA SER A 61 -4.48 10.10 10.71
C SER A 61 -3.12 9.90 11.35
N ASP A 62 -2.69 10.87 12.17
CA ASP A 62 -1.48 10.74 12.97
C ASP A 62 -1.58 9.59 13.99
N LYS A 63 -2.81 9.15 14.31
CA LYS A 63 -3.06 8.05 15.25
C LYS A 63 -2.93 6.68 14.61
N ILE A 64 -3.44 6.49 13.38
CA ILE A 64 -3.39 5.22 12.65
C ILE A 64 -2.96 5.51 11.22
N SER A 65 -1.71 5.18 10.92
CA SER A 65 -1.13 5.28 9.59
C SER A 65 -1.24 3.96 8.82
N LEU A 66 -0.99 3.99 7.51
CA LEU A 66 -0.92 2.78 6.69
C LEU A 66 0.18 1.81 7.15
N GLU A 67 1.28 2.34 7.68
CA GLU A 67 2.43 1.54 8.11
C GLU A 67 2.15 0.76 9.39
N ASP A 68 1.09 1.12 10.12
CA ASP A 68 0.70 0.45 11.35
C ASP A 68 0.05 -0.91 11.09
N ILE A 69 -0.62 -1.10 9.95
CA ILE A 69 -1.26 -2.36 9.56
C ILE A 69 -0.45 -3.06 8.46
N LYS A 70 0.30 -4.09 8.85
CA LYS A 70 1.17 -4.86 7.96
C LYS A 70 0.51 -6.18 7.57
N ARG A 71 0.83 -6.65 6.35
CA ARG A 71 0.38 -7.94 5.84
C ARG A 71 0.85 -9.10 6.71
N PHE A 72 0.04 -10.16 6.76
CA PHE A 72 0.33 -11.39 7.48
C PHE A 72 0.71 -11.18 8.95
N LYS A 73 0.10 -10.17 9.58
CA LYS A 73 0.26 -9.88 10.99
C LYS A 73 -1.07 -10.01 11.70
N ILE A 74 -1.01 -10.36 12.98
CA ILE A 74 -2.16 -10.52 13.86
C ILE A 74 -2.21 -9.31 14.78
N TYR A 75 -3.38 -8.66 14.82
CA TYR A 75 -3.64 -7.46 15.60
C TYR A 75 -4.82 -7.65 16.53
N HIS A 76 -4.76 -7.07 17.71
CA HIS A 76 -5.92 -6.83 18.56
C HIS A 76 -6.46 -5.45 18.23
N LEU A 77 -7.67 -5.40 17.73
CA LEU A 77 -8.28 -4.20 17.17
C LEU A 77 -9.56 -3.86 17.91
N LYS A 78 -9.81 -2.57 18.10
CA LYS A 78 -11.11 -2.04 18.47
C LYS A 78 -11.81 -1.56 17.22
N VAL A 79 -13.00 -2.09 16.93
CA VAL A 79 -13.72 -1.85 15.70
C VAL A 79 -15.20 -1.56 15.96
N GLU A 80 -15.89 -0.93 15.00
CA GLU A 80 -17.34 -0.82 14.95
C GLU A 80 -17.83 -1.60 13.73
N ASP A 81 -18.84 -2.46 13.93
CA ASP A 81 -19.43 -3.24 12.83
C ASP A 81 -20.33 -2.34 11.97
N LEU A 82 -19.96 -2.20 10.68
CA LEU A 82 -20.73 -1.47 9.68
C LEU A 82 -21.67 -2.36 8.89
N GLY A 83 -21.70 -3.66 9.18
CA GLY A 83 -22.43 -4.68 8.44
C GLY A 83 -21.71 -5.14 7.16
N LYS A 84 -22.24 -6.19 6.52
CA LYS A 84 -21.68 -6.78 5.29
C LYS A 84 -20.19 -7.16 5.39
N ASN A 85 -19.77 -7.68 6.54
CA ASN A 85 -18.36 -8.03 6.83
C ASN A 85 -17.41 -6.84 6.71
N THR A 86 -17.86 -5.64 7.06
CA THR A 86 -17.03 -4.43 7.04
C THR A 86 -17.02 -3.82 8.45
N PHE A 87 -15.85 -3.49 8.93
CA PHE A 87 -15.63 -2.88 10.23
C PHE A 87 -14.97 -1.51 10.07
N LEU A 88 -15.37 -0.54 10.87
CA LEU A 88 -14.63 0.70 11.05
C LEU A 88 -13.56 0.47 12.12
N LEU A 89 -12.29 0.66 11.79
CA LEU A 89 -11.18 0.58 12.73
C LEU A 89 -11.15 1.84 13.60
N ILE A 90 -11.35 1.66 14.91
CA ILE A 90 -11.33 2.73 15.92
C ILE A 90 -9.94 2.88 16.52
N ASP A 91 -9.29 1.74 16.85
CA ASP A 91 -7.97 1.73 17.48
C ASP A 91 -7.24 0.41 17.27
N ILE A 92 -5.89 0.47 17.34
CA ILE A 92 -5.02 -0.71 17.37
C ILE A 92 -4.60 -0.91 18.83
N LEU A 93 -5.23 -1.87 19.52
CA LEU A 93 -4.97 -2.12 20.93
C LEU A 93 -3.62 -2.81 21.14
N GLN A 94 -3.27 -3.75 20.25
CA GLN A 94 -1.99 -4.45 20.30
C GLN A 94 -1.56 -4.93 18.91
N LYS A 95 -0.26 -4.88 18.63
CA LYS A 95 0.38 -5.42 17.42
C LYS A 95 1.08 -6.74 17.73
N ASP A 96 1.21 -7.60 16.71
CA ASP A 96 1.90 -8.90 16.78
C ASP A 96 1.35 -9.80 17.92
N VAL A 97 0.03 -9.90 17.99
CA VAL A 97 -0.68 -10.71 19.01
C VAL A 97 -0.48 -12.20 18.73
N LYS A 98 -0.26 -12.98 19.78
CA LYS A 98 -0.25 -14.45 19.68
C LYS A 98 -1.68 -14.97 19.83
N ASN A 99 -2.18 -15.63 18.80
CA ASN A 99 -3.47 -16.32 18.82
C ASN A 99 -3.32 -17.62 18.02
N THR A 100 -3.42 -18.75 18.71
CA THR A 100 -3.16 -20.09 18.14
C THR A 100 -4.05 -20.42 16.95
N LEU A 101 -5.32 -19.99 16.97
CA LEU A 101 -6.26 -20.23 15.87
C LEU A 101 -5.80 -19.47 14.60
N LEU A 102 -5.51 -18.18 14.74
CA LEU A 102 -5.07 -17.35 13.64
C LEU A 102 -3.64 -17.69 13.17
N GLU A 103 -2.74 -18.09 14.06
CA GLU A 103 -1.42 -18.60 13.71
C GLU A 103 -1.49 -19.90 12.87
N ASN A 104 -2.44 -20.79 13.17
CA ASN A 104 -2.67 -21.98 12.36
C ASN A 104 -3.22 -21.63 10.97
N ILE A 105 -4.10 -20.64 10.86
CA ILE A 105 -4.59 -20.14 9.57
C ILE A 105 -3.43 -19.49 8.81
N LEU A 106 -2.63 -18.67 9.47
CA LEU A 106 -1.44 -18.04 8.87
C LEU A 106 -0.49 -19.10 8.30
N LYS A 107 -0.16 -20.14 9.06
CA LYS A 107 0.66 -21.26 8.58
C LYS A 107 0.06 -21.97 7.37
N LYS A 108 -1.27 -22.19 7.37
CA LYS A 108 -1.97 -22.76 6.20
C LYS A 108 -1.88 -21.82 4.98
N CYS A 109 -2.02 -20.51 5.19
CA CYS A 109 -1.86 -19.51 4.13
C CYS A 109 -0.43 -19.50 3.59
N GLU A 110 0.58 -19.56 4.45
CA GLU A 110 1.99 -19.65 4.08
C GLU A 110 2.30 -20.96 3.35
N GLN A 111 1.76 -22.09 3.79
CA GLN A 111 1.89 -23.40 3.12
C GLN A 111 1.14 -23.45 1.79
N ASN A 112 -0.04 -22.82 1.70
CA ASN A 112 -0.80 -22.69 0.46
C ASN A 112 -0.23 -21.61 -0.50
N ALA A 113 0.52 -20.63 0.03
CA ALA A 113 1.36 -19.73 -0.74
C ALA A 113 2.60 -20.44 -1.36
N SER A 114 2.78 -21.71 -1.09
CA SER A 114 3.94 -22.50 -1.50
C SER A 114 3.97 -22.94 -2.97
N VAL A 115 3.11 -22.42 -3.85
CA VAL A 115 3.39 -22.48 -5.28
C VAL A 115 4.48 -21.43 -5.56
N THR A 116 5.71 -21.89 -5.48
CA THR A 116 6.87 -21.07 -5.80
C THR A 116 7.14 -21.23 -7.30
N VAL A 117 7.25 -20.10 -7.98
CA VAL A 117 7.77 -20.04 -9.34
C VAL A 117 9.19 -19.51 -9.25
N GLU A 118 10.15 -20.21 -9.77
CA GLU A 118 11.56 -19.83 -9.76
C GLU A 118 11.99 -19.35 -11.15
N GLU A 119 12.53 -18.14 -11.22
CA GLU A 119 13.14 -17.58 -12.42
C GLU A 119 14.65 -17.45 -12.18
N PRO A 120 15.50 -18.08 -13.03
CA PRO A 120 16.94 -18.16 -12.78
C PRO A 120 17.64 -16.83 -12.52
N ASN A 121 17.21 -15.76 -13.16
CA ASN A 121 17.83 -14.43 -13.07
C ASN A 121 17.19 -13.51 -12.01
N LEU A 122 15.97 -13.83 -11.57
CA LEU A 122 15.17 -12.99 -10.67
C LEU A 122 14.93 -13.65 -9.31
N GLY A 123 15.10 -14.98 -9.23
CA GLY A 123 14.89 -15.74 -8.00
C GLY A 123 13.46 -16.26 -7.82
N LYS A 124 13.05 -16.40 -6.56
CA LYS A 124 11.80 -17.08 -6.20
C LYS A 124 10.65 -16.09 -6.04
N PHE A 125 9.52 -16.43 -6.65
CA PHE A 125 8.26 -15.73 -6.53
C PHE A 125 7.23 -16.64 -5.84
N LEU A 126 6.57 -16.11 -4.82
CA LEU A 126 5.51 -16.81 -4.09
C LEU A 126 4.16 -16.47 -4.72
N LEU A 127 3.38 -17.49 -5.08
CA LEU A 127 2.00 -17.27 -5.53
C LEU A 127 1.13 -16.95 -4.33
N ASP A 128 0.66 -15.73 -4.27
CA ASP A 128 -0.39 -15.32 -3.36
C ASP A 128 -1.76 -15.52 -4.01
N LYS A 129 -2.44 -16.58 -3.62
CA LYS A 129 -3.77 -16.92 -4.15
C LYS A 129 -4.84 -15.90 -3.75
N THR A 130 -4.64 -15.19 -2.64
CA THR A 130 -5.59 -14.21 -2.12
C THR A 130 -5.59 -12.95 -2.99
N THR A 131 -4.39 -12.49 -3.36
CA THR A 131 -4.22 -11.32 -4.23
C THR A 131 -4.14 -11.68 -5.71
N LYS A 132 -4.18 -12.98 -6.03
CA LYS A 132 -3.96 -13.49 -7.39
C LYS A 132 -2.71 -12.87 -8.03
N SER A 133 -1.62 -12.79 -7.25
CA SER A 133 -0.36 -12.21 -7.69
C SER A 133 0.83 -13.10 -7.34
N LEU A 134 1.88 -13.05 -8.14
CA LEU A 134 3.20 -13.56 -7.76
C LEU A 134 3.97 -12.41 -7.10
N TYR A 135 4.54 -12.70 -5.94
CA TYR A 135 5.26 -11.74 -5.12
C TYR A 135 6.69 -12.17 -4.87
N SER A 136 7.62 -11.22 -4.92
CA SER A 136 9.00 -11.40 -4.50
C SER A 136 9.58 -10.10 -3.95
N LYS A 137 10.62 -10.23 -3.11
CA LYS A 137 11.52 -9.11 -2.77
C LYS A 137 12.79 -9.22 -3.58
N LEU A 138 13.09 -8.19 -4.34
CA LEU A 138 14.24 -8.18 -5.23
C LEU A 138 15.21 -7.04 -4.89
N LYS A 139 16.50 -7.28 -5.08
CA LYS A 139 17.53 -6.25 -4.96
C LYS A 139 17.43 -5.25 -6.11
N TRP A 140 17.35 -3.96 -5.78
CA TRP A 140 17.24 -2.90 -6.79
C TRP A 140 18.61 -2.40 -7.24
N LEU A 141 19.06 -1.23 -6.80
CA LEU A 141 20.32 -0.63 -7.25
C LEU A 141 21.55 -1.14 -6.51
N ASN A 142 21.38 -1.66 -5.29
CA ASN A 142 22.44 -2.20 -4.45
C ASN A 142 21.89 -3.27 -3.49
N GLU A 143 22.79 -3.97 -2.82
CA GLU A 143 22.44 -5.08 -1.92
C GLU A 143 21.58 -4.69 -0.71
N LYS A 144 21.61 -3.43 -0.31
CA LYS A 144 20.84 -2.91 0.83
C LYS A 144 19.45 -2.41 0.46
N GLN A 145 19.18 -2.24 -0.84
CA GLN A 145 17.89 -1.75 -1.31
C GLN A 145 17.07 -2.90 -1.86
N GLU A 146 16.10 -3.35 -1.10
CA GLU A 146 15.07 -4.28 -1.55
C GLU A 146 13.83 -3.50 -1.97
N ILE A 147 13.15 -4.02 -2.98
CA ILE A 147 11.85 -3.57 -3.45
C ILE A 147 10.88 -4.75 -3.47
N ASP A 148 9.62 -4.46 -3.22
CA ASP A 148 8.55 -5.42 -3.39
C ASP A 148 8.14 -5.48 -4.87
N VAL A 149 8.04 -6.69 -5.44
CA VAL A 149 7.63 -6.90 -6.83
C VAL A 149 6.39 -7.78 -6.85
N TYR A 150 5.35 -7.28 -7.51
CA TYR A 150 4.07 -7.97 -7.67
C TYR A 150 3.78 -8.16 -9.16
N LEU A 151 3.41 -9.37 -9.54
CA LEU A 151 2.96 -9.71 -10.89
C LEU A 151 1.47 -10.05 -10.83
N ASN A 152 0.64 -9.28 -11.51
CA ASN A 152 -0.81 -9.41 -11.46
C ASN A 152 -1.32 -10.60 -12.29
N ILE A 153 -1.70 -11.69 -11.63
CA ILE A 153 -2.18 -12.92 -12.27
C ILE A 153 -3.70 -13.01 -12.07
N ASN A 154 -4.46 -12.19 -12.75
CA ASN A 154 -5.92 -12.08 -12.54
C ASN A 154 -6.77 -13.30 -12.99
N GLU A 155 -6.23 -14.53 -13.10
CA GLU A 155 -6.93 -15.66 -13.71
C GLU A 155 -7.05 -16.90 -12.84
N ASP A 156 -8.21 -17.55 -12.94
CA ASP A 156 -8.51 -18.82 -12.27
C ASP A 156 -8.01 -20.06 -13.07
N ASN A 157 -7.49 -19.87 -14.29
CA ASN A 157 -7.05 -20.96 -15.16
C ASN A 157 -5.53 -21.16 -15.07
N ARG A 158 -5.11 -22.33 -14.57
CA ARG A 158 -3.70 -22.68 -14.34
C ARG A 158 -2.81 -22.67 -15.59
N ILE A 159 -3.36 -23.05 -16.77
CA ILE A 159 -2.61 -23.10 -18.03
C ILE A 159 -2.31 -21.70 -18.55
N ASP A 160 -3.28 -20.81 -18.49
CA ASP A 160 -3.12 -19.42 -18.91
C ASP A 160 -2.24 -18.64 -17.95
N THR A 161 -2.31 -18.96 -16.65
CA THR A 161 -1.39 -18.44 -15.63
C THR A 161 0.07 -18.74 -15.97
N LEU A 162 0.42 -19.98 -16.33
CA LEU A 162 1.81 -20.36 -16.66
C LEU A 162 2.32 -19.64 -17.92
N LYS A 163 1.48 -19.47 -18.95
CA LYS A 163 1.85 -18.70 -20.15
C LYS A 163 2.11 -17.24 -19.85
N LYS A 164 1.29 -16.64 -18.99
CA LYS A 164 1.42 -15.23 -18.59
C LYS A 164 2.62 -14.99 -17.69
N VAL A 165 2.98 -15.95 -16.84
CA VAL A 165 4.19 -15.86 -16.01
C VAL A 165 5.42 -15.56 -16.84
N GLY A 166 5.59 -16.22 -18.00
CA GLY A 166 6.69 -15.93 -18.94
C GLY A 166 6.69 -14.49 -19.46
N ILE A 167 5.51 -13.90 -19.72
CA ILE A 167 5.38 -12.49 -20.14
C ILE A 167 5.85 -11.57 -19.02
N PHE A 168 5.39 -11.79 -17.80
CA PHE A 168 5.79 -10.98 -16.64
C PHE A 168 7.31 -11.03 -16.39
N PHE A 169 7.90 -12.22 -16.45
CA PHE A 169 9.35 -12.35 -16.29
C PHE A 169 10.10 -11.65 -17.40
N GLY A 170 9.65 -11.74 -18.65
CA GLY A 170 10.25 -10.99 -19.77
C GLY A 170 10.19 -9.46 -19.57
N ILE A 171 9.11 -8.93 -18.97
CA ILE A 171 9.01 -7.51 -18.61
C ILE A 171 9.99 -7.17 -17.48
N LEU A 172 10.03 -7.98 -16.42
CA LEU A 172 10.96 -7.77 -15.31
C LEU A 172 12.41 -7.87 -15.74
N GLU A 173 12.78 -8.84 -16.56
CA GLU A 173 14.14 -8.97 -17.07
C GLU A 173 14.60 -7.73 -17.83
N LYS A 174 13.74 -7.13 -18.68
CA LYS A 174 14.04 -5.86 -19.34
C LYS A 174 14.36 -4.75 -18.34
N ILE A 175 13.55 -4.63 -17.28
CA ILE A 175 13.75 -3.64 -16.23
C ILE A 175 15.03 -3.92 -15.45
N PHE A 176 15.24 -5.18 -15.04
CA PHE A 176 16.34 -5.58 -14.18
C PHE A 176 17.69 -5.59 -14.90
N LYS A 177 17.70 -5.76 -16.22
CA LYS A 177 18.89 -5.62 -17.08
C LYS A 177 19.42 -4.19 -17.09
N ASP A 178 18.53 -3.19 -16.99
CA ASP A 178 18.91 -1.76 -16.95
C ASP A 178 18.25 -1.03 -15.76
N LYS A 179 18.41 -1.57 -14.56
CA LYS A 179 17.86 -0.96 -13.32
C LYS A 179 18.22 0.52 -13.16
N LYS A 180 19.47 0.88 -13.48
CA LYS A 180 19.96 2.27 -13.35
C LYS A 180 19.27 3.21 -14.34
N GLY A 181 19.08 2.77 -15.60
CA GLY A 181 18.37 3.52 -16.62
C GLY A 181 16.90 3.72 -16.26
N TYR A 182 16.21 2.65 -15.83
CA TYR A 182 14.82 2.75 -15.40
C TYR A 182 14.66 3.61 -14.15
N ASP A 183 15.50 3.45 -13.11
CA ASP A 183 15.46 4.30 -11.92
C ASP A 183 15.63 5.77 -12.24
N LYS A 184 16.64 6.11 -13.08
CA LYS A 184 16.88 7.47 -13.54
C LYS A 184 15.70 8.03 -14.32
N LYS A 185 15.15 7.25 -15.26
CA LYS A 185 14.03 7.64 -16.11
C LYS A 185 12.78 7.94 -15.31
N LEU A 186 12.37 7.00 -14.42
CA LEU A 186 11.20 7.13 -13.57
C LEU A 186 11.32 8.34 -12.63
N LYS A 187 12.47 8.48 -11.96
CA LYS A 187 12.74 9.61 -11.07
C LYS A 187 12.76 10.95 -11.79
N THR A 188 13.34 10.98 -13.00
CA THR A 188 13.37 12.22 -13.81
C THR A 188 11.97 12.67 -14.14
N TYR A 189 11.13 11.76 -14.62
CA TYR A 189 9.75 12.07 -14.95
C TYR A 189 8.93 12.51 -13.74
N ALA A 190 9.05 11.79 -12.61
CA ALA A 190 8.38 12.19 -11.37
C ALA A 190 8.78 13.61 -10.94
N VAL A 191 10.06 13.92 -10.99
CA VAL A 191 10.58 15.25 -10.64
C VAL A 191 10.04 16.33 -11.57
N GLU A 192 10.03 16.10 -12.89
CA GLU A 192 9.55 17.09 -13.86
C GLU A 192 8.07 17.44 -13.66
N HIS A 193 7.25 16.47 -13.27
CA HIS A 193 5.81 16.66 -13.12
C HIS A 193 5.37 17.07 -11.71
N LEU A 194 6.17 16.76 -10.68
CA LEU A 194 5.73 16.92 -9.28
C LEU A 194 6.56 17.94 -8.47
N VAL A 195 7.63 18.51 -9.02
CA VAL A 195 8.51 19.44 -8.27
C VAL A 195 7.82 20.73 -7.89
N GLU A 196 6.88 21.21 -8.71
CA GLU A 196 6.11 22.41 -8.40
C GLU A 196 5.15 22.17 -7.24
N LEU A 197 4.44 21.05 -7.26
CA LEU A 197 3.58 20.61 -6.18
C LEU A 197 4.37 20.45 -4.86
N ALA A 198 5.53 19.78 -4.89
CA ALA A 198 6.40 19.64 -3.73
C ALA A 198 6.88 21.00 -3.19
N THR A 199 7.13 21.97 -4.08
CA THR A 199 7.53 23.33 -3.71
C THR A 199 6.38 24.09 -3.05
N GLU A 200 5.16 23.95 -3.56
CA GLU A 200 3.96 24.57 -3.00
C GLU A 200 3.67 24.04 -1.59
N LEU A 201 3.69 22.71 -1.40
CA LEU A 201 3.51 22.10 -0.08
C LEU A 201 4.56 22.55 0.93
N ARG A 202 5.81 22.68 0.47
CA ARG A 202 6.88 23.17 1.34
C ARG A 202 6.68 24.62 1.78
N LYS A 203 6.19 25.50 0.91
CA LYS A 203 5.89 26.90 1.25
C LYS A 203 4.85 27.01 2.36
N ASN A 204 3.89 26.10 2.34
CA ASN A 204 2.79 26.05 3.30
C ASN A 204 3.14 25.30 4.59
N SER A 205 4.32 24.69 4.67
CA SER A 205 4.75 23.96 5.86
C SER A 205 5.24 24.94 6.97
N LYS A 206 5.11 24.52 8.24
CA LYS A 206 5.68 25.24 9.40
C LYS A 206 7.22 25.18 9.47
N SER A 207 7.88 24.67 8.44
CA SER A 207 9.34 24.54 8.38
C SER A 207 10.03 25.89 8.28
N LEU A 208 11.17 26.03 8.94
CA LEU A 208 12.07 27.20 8.79
C LEU A 208 12.54 27.43 7.35
N PHE A 209 12.47 26.37 6.52
CA PHE A 209 12.88 26.39 5.11
C PHE A 209 11.73 26.59 4.14
N LYS A 210 10.56 27.05 4.60
CA LYS A 210 9.35 27.22 3.78
C LYS A 210 9.53 28.12 2.55
N PHE A 211 10.47 29.03 2.57
CA PHE A 211 10.74 29.97 1.46
C PHE A 211 11.65 29.38 0.37
N LEU A 212 12.24 28.22 0.58
CA LEU A 212 13.17 27.64 -0.38
C LEU A 212 12.42 26.74 -1.37
N LYS A 213 12.63 27.02 -2.66
CA LYS A 213 12.17 26.14 -3.75
C LYS A 213 12.76 24.75 -3.59
N VAL A 214 11.94 23.72 -3.88
CA VAL A 214 12.45 22.34 -3.97
C VAL A 214 13.27 22.19 -5.25
N TRP A 215 14.55 21.90 -5.09
CA TRP A 215 15.44 21.72 -6.25
C TRP A 215 15.23 20.33 -6.86
N LYS A 216 15.22 20.25 -8.21
CA LYS A 216 15.03 18.99 -8.94
C LYS A 216 16.03 17.89 -8.53
N TRP A 217 17.30 18.24 -8.30
CA TRP A 217 18.31 17.29 -7.84
C TRP A 217 18.03 16.76 -6.42
N TYR A 218 17.56 17.63 -5.52
CA TYR A 218 17.19 17.27 -4.15
C TYR A 218 16.00 16.32 -4.15
N PHE A 219 14.94 16.64 -4.92
CA PHE A 219 13.78 15.78 -5.06
C PHE A 219 14.19 14.39 -5.57
N ARG A 220 14.98 14.34 -6.67
CA ARG A 220 15.48 13.08 -7.24
C ARG A 220 16.28 12.24 -6.24
N ALA A 221 17.11 12.86 -5.41
CA ALA A 221 17.90 12.19 -4.40
C ALA A 221 17.06 11.65 -3.24
N LYS A 222 15.95 12.32 -2.93
CA LYS A 222 15.07 11.96 -1.82
C LYS A 222 14.17 10.76 -2.11
N ILE A 223 13.56 10.69 -3.27
CA ILE A 223 12.61 9.63 -3.58
C ILE A 223 13.30 8.28 -3.75
N LYS A 224 12.69 7.23 -3.19
CA LYS A 224 13.23 5.89 -3.21
C LYS A 224 12.18 4.90 -3.74
N LEU A 225 12.51 4.14 -4.77
CA LEU A 225 11.64 3.06 -5.25
C LEU A 225 11.45 2.04 -4.14
N ILE A 226 10.20 1.68 -3.88
CA ILE A 226 9.80 0.69 -2.87
C ILE A 226 9.05 -0.49 -3.44
N SER A 227 8.31 -0.31 -4.54
CA SER A 227 7.65 -1.43 -5.20
C SER A 227 7.47 -1.26 -6.70
N LEU A 228 7.33 -2.39 -7.38
CA LEU A 228 6.89 -2.51 -8.76
C LEU A 228 5.68 -3.44 -8.83
N PHE A 229 4.63 -2.99 -9.47
CA PHE A 229 3.46 -3.80 -9.80
C PHE A 229 3.39 -3.95 -11.32
N VAL A 230 3.47 -5.19 -11.82
CA VAL A 230 3.60 -5.50 -13.25
C VAL A 230 2.32 -6.12 -13.77
N GLU A 231 1.82 -5.60 -14.87
CA GLU A 231 0.68 -6.13 -15.61
C GLU A 231 1.11 -6.86 -16.89
N ASN A 232 0.27 -7.75 -17.38
CA ASN A 232 0.57 -8.60 -18.54
C ASN A 232 0.63 -7.84 -19.88
N ASN A 233 0.05 -6.64 -19.95
CA ASN A 233 0.09 -5.76 -21.13
C ASN A 233 1.41 -4.95 -21.25
N GLY A 234 2.33 -5.11 -20.31
CA GLY A 234 3.58 -4.35 -20.23
C GLY A 234 3.50 -3.09 -19.37
N ASP A 235 2.34 -2.80 -18.79
CA ASP A 235 2.21 -1.69 -17.85
C ASP A 235 2.85 -2.05 -16.51
N VAL A 236 3.58 -1.08 -15.97
CA VAL A 236 4.26 -1.19 -14.69
C VAL A 236 3.96 0.03 -13.86
N ILE A 237 3.53 -0.20 -12.64
CA ILE A 237 3.31 0.83 -11.64
C ILE A 237 4.50 0.81 -10.67
N ALA A 238 5.29 1.86 -10.71
CA ALA A 238 6.43 2.07 -9.81
C ALA A 238 6.02 2.98 -8.66
N THR A 239 6.13 2.49 -7.44
CA THR A 239 5.80 3.25 -6.23
C THR A 239 7.06 3.72 -5.54
N PHE A 240 7.13 5.01 -5.23
CA PHE A 240 8.25 5.61 -4.51
C PHE A 240 7.82 6.10 -3.14
N ASP A 241 8.70 5.90 -2.16
CA ASP A 241 8.67 6.60 -0.89
C ASP A 241 9.08 8.06 -1.12
N ASP A 242 8.27 9.00 -0.67
CA ASP A 242 8.44 10.44 -0.87
C ASP A 242 9.43 11.10 0.11
N ARG A 243 9.85 10.38 1.17
CA ARG A 243 10.70 10.91 2.25
C ARG A 243 10.21 12.24 2.81
N LYS A 244 8.88 12.37 2.98
CA LYS A 244 8.16 13.54 3.50
C LYS A 244 8.13 14.76 2.56
N LEU A 245 8.35 14.59 1.28
CA LEU A 245 8.15 15.66 0.28
C LEU A 245 6.66 15.98 0.09
N PHE A 246 5.81 14.96 0.20
CA PHE A 246 4.35 15.01 0.09
C PHE A 246 3.68 14.48 1.35
N LEU A 247 4.23 14.85 2.53
CA LEU A 247 3.67 14.53 3.84
C LEU A 247 3.56 13.01 4.15
N GLY A 248 4.27 12.17 3.41
CA GLY A 248 4.28 10.71 3.56
C GLY A 248 3.41 9.98 2.54
N HIS A 249 2.74 10.71 1.63
CA HIS A 249 2.04 10.11 0.50
C HIS A 249 3.02 9.49 -0.49
N LYS A 250 2.64 8.38 -1.11
CA LYS A 250 3.50 7.70 -2.08
C LYS A 250 3.44 8.38 -3.44
N ILE A 251 4.56 8.37 -4.15
CA ILE A 251 4.61 8.81 -5.55
C ILE A 251 4.40 7.59 -6.42
N ILE A 252 3.46 7.66 -7.34
CA ILE A 252 3.11 6.62 -8.29
C ILE A 252 3.55 7.05 -9.68
N VAL A 253 4.38 6.26 -10.34
CA VAL A 253 4.78 6.46 -11.74
C VAL A 253 4.34 5.26 -12.56
N LYS A 254 3.51 5.49 -13.58
CA LYS A 254 3.08 4.46 -14.53
C LYS A 254 3.92 4.53 -15.79
N LEU A 255 4.42 3.39 -16.24
CA LEU A 255 5.12 3.24 -17.50
C LEU A 255 4.66 2.00 -18.24
N ASN A 256 4.79 2.01 -19.57
CA ASN A 256 4.68 0.80 -20.37
C ASN A 256 6.07 0.40 -20.88
N VAL A 257 6.52 -0.80 -20.47
CA VAL A 257 7.88 -1.31 -20.79
C VAL A 257 8.00 -1.71 -22.26
N ASN A 258 6.90 -2.14 -22.89
CA ASN A 258 6.90 -2.56 -24.28
C ASN A 258 7.09 -1.36 -25.23
N THR A 259 6.43 -0.24 -24.96
CA THR A 259 6.59 1.02 -25.73
C THR A 259 7.71 1.90 -25.17
N ASN A 260 8.25 1.54 -24.02
CA ASN A 260 9.24 2.33 -23.28
C ASN A 260 8.77 3.77 -22.97
N GLN A 261 7.47 3.98 -22.78
CA GLN A 261 6.88 5.29 -22.49
C GLN A 261 6.43 5.39 -21.03
N ILE A 262 6.66 6.55 -20.40
CA ILE A 262 6.04 6.85 -19.10
C ILE A 262 4.70 7.51 -19.37
N ILE A 263 3.67 7.00 -18.71
CA ILE A 263 2.27 7.39 -18.91
C ILE A 263 1.89 8.54 -17.98
N SER A 264 2.26 8.43 -16.70
CA SER A 264 1.88 9.42 -15.68
C SER A 264 2.80 9.38 -14.47
N ALA A 265 2.82 10.49 -13.73
CA ALA A 265 3.34 10.57 -12.36
C ALA A 265 2.34 11.32 -11.50
N THR A 266 1.95 10.74 -10.37
CA THR A 266 0.97 11.29 -9.44
C THR A 266 1.42 11.07 -8.00
N VAL A 267 0.86 11.82 -7.08
CA VAL A 267 0.97 11.55 -5.65
C VAL A 267 -0.28 10.79 -5.24
N GLN A 268 -0.09 9.65 -4.61
CA GLN A 268 -1.20 8.78 -4.20
C GLN A 268 -2.08 9.53 -3.20
N ASP A 269 -3.40 9.54 -3.46
CA ASP A 269 -4.45 10.07 -2.58
C ASP A 269 -4.22 11.52 -2.10
N PHE A 270 -3.51 12.31 -2.89
CA PHE A 270 -3.24 13.69 -2.59
C PHE A 270 -4.07 14.62 -3.48
N ASN A 271 -5.02 15.35 -2.87
CA ASN A 271 -5.76 16.42 -3.52
C ASN A 271 -5.29 17.76 -2.98
N ILE A 272 -4.65 18.56 -3.83
CA ILE A 272 -4.12 19.88 -3.46
C ILE A 272 -5.22 20.87 -3.04
N ASP A 273 -6.41 20.75 -3.59
CA ASP A 273 -7.52 21.65 -3.27
C ASP A 273 -8.08 21.39 -1.87
N ASP A 274 -8.06 20.14 -1.42
CA ASP A 274 -8.46 19.79 -0.06
C ASP A 274 -7.39 20.24 0.95
N TYR A 275 -6.12 20.12 0.59
CA TYR A 275 -5.03 20.69 1.39
C TYR A 275 -5.16 22.21 1.54
N ARG A 276 -5.44 22.96 0.46
CA ARG A 276 -5.67 24.41 0.47
C ARG A 276 -6.89 24.82 1.32
N LYS A 277 -7.97 24.02 1.29
CA LYS A 277 -9.16 24.26 2.12
C LYS A 277 -8.88 24.09 3.62
N ILE A 278 -8.06 23.12 3.98
CA ILE A 278 -7.67 22.87 5.38
C ILE A 278 -6.81 24.02 5.92
N GLU A 279 -5.88 24.55 5.13
CA GLU A 279 -5.04 25.67 5.53
C GLU A 279 -5.82 26.98 5.66
N ASN A 280 -6.73 27.26 4.74
CA ASN A 280 -7.59 28.46 4.80
C ASN A 280 -8.55 28.46 6.00
N LYS A 281 -8.82 27.31 6.61
CA LYS A 281 -9.62 27.20 7.87
C LYS A 281 -8.78 27.38 9.14
N LYS A 282 -7.44 27.40 9.03
CA LYS A 282 -6.51 27.54 10.17
C LYS A 282 -5.96 28.96 10.31
N ASN A 283 -6.23 29.83 9.35
CA ASN A 283 -5.96 31.27 9.37
C ASN A 283 -7.25 32.03 9.64
#